data_2b1be32f5b703e5ff9b39a34aafed10f
#
_entry.id   2b1be32f5b703e5ff9b39a34aafed10f
#
_cell.length_a   1.000
_cell.length_b   1.000
_cell.length_c   1.000
_cell.angle_alpha   90.00
_cell.angle_beta   90.00
_cell.angle_gamma   90.00
#
_symmetry.space_group_name_H-M   'P 1'
#
loop_
_entity.id
_entity.type
_entity.pdbx_description
1 polymer ?
#
loop_
_entity_poly.entity_id
_entity_poly.type
_entity_poly.pdbx_seq_one_letter_code
_entity_poly.pdbx_strand_id
1 'polypeptide(L)'
;MPGRLAGAWLGRCVGNTMGKPVEGLTRDEVGIYLRAVGQWPQTGFIPLLDTLPAGVSHLHESAPFAAAGRFDAVPRDDDLDWTILGLHLLETYGRGLTTEDIGREWLDRVPFTQTFTAERAAYRNLIRGLRAPRTATHDNPYREWIGALIRTDIYGYVQPGDPRAAAKMALTDAVLSHTANGIYGAMWSAALNAEALVSTEPIDALRAALTVVPPRSRLYTSQAELLRMAERGATGETVQRWIDSELGHYNWVHTVNNAAIIAAALLWGEGDFVRSIALAVGAGRDTDSTAATVGSVFGALHGVDAVPGRLVEPTGGVVRSAVRGFDRITVTELAARTEAVRITFEQDVPA
;
A
#
# COMPACT_ATOMS: atom_id res chain seq x y z
N MET A 1 0.49 9.29 -19.37
CA MET A 1 0.44 9.53 -17.90
C MET A 1 -0.98 9.28 -17.33
N PRO A 2 -2.08 9.92 -17.76
CA PRO A 2 -3.40 9.71 -17.15
C PRO A 2 -3.85 8.27 -17.00
N GLY A 3 -3.68 7.44 -18.02
CA GLY A 3 -4.03 6.02 -17.94
C GLY A 3 -3.23 5.21 -16.91
N ARG A 4 -1.97 5.59 -16.64
CA ARG A 4 -1.14 4.96 -15.60
C ARG A 4 -1.54 5.42 -14.19
N LEU A 5 -1.91 6.69 -14.01
CA LEU A 5 -2.44 7.19 -12.73
C LEU A 5 -3.80 6.56 -12.41
N ALA A 6 -4.70 6.48 -13.40
CA ALA A 6 -5.97 5.78 -13.23
C ALA A 6 -5.75 4.29 -12.90
N GLY A 7 -4.78 3.65 -13.56
CA GLY A 7 -4.37 2.27 -13.27
C GLY A 7 -3.86 2.09 -11.86
N ALA A 8 -3.02 3.01 -11.37
CA ALA A 8 -2.48 2.97 -10.01
C ALA A 8 -3.57 3.06 -8.94
N TRP A 9 -4.48 4.03 -9.05
CA TRP A 9 -5.63 4.14 -8.14
C TRP A 9 -6.56 2.92 -8.21
N LEU A 10 -6.89 2.48 -9.42
CA LEU A 10 -7.79 1.34 -9.61
C LEU A 10 -7.16 0.05 -9.10
N GLY A 11 -5.90 -0.20 -9.43
CA GLY A 11 -5.16 -1.37 -8.98
C GLY A 11 -5.04 -1.42 -7.45
N ARG A 12 -4.79 -0.26 -6.82
CA ARG A 12 -4.77 -0.12 -5.36
C ARG A 12 -6.10 -0.52 -4.74
N CYS A 13 -7.21 0.03 -5.25
CA CYS A 13 -8.56 -0.25 -4.77
C CYS A 13 -8.93 -1.74 -4.91
N VAL A 14 -8.70 -2.31 -6.07
CA VAL A 14 -9.00 -3.73 -6.35
C VAL A 14 -8.11 -4.65 -5.52
N GLY A 15 -6.80 -4.36 -5.44
CA GLY A 15 -5.85 -5.13 -4.65
C GLY A 15 -6.22 -5.17 -3.17
N ASN A 16 -6.48 -4.00 -2.57
CA ASN A 16 -6.94 -3.90 -1.18
C ASN A 16 -8.18 -4.76 -0.94
N THR A 17 -9.23 -4.60 -1.75
CA THR A 17 -10.48 -5.37 -1.61
C THR A 17 -10.27 -6.88 -1.75
N MET A 18 -9.33 -7.31 -2.62
CA MET A 18 -8.99 -8.73 -2.78
C MET A 18 -8.26 -9.31 -1.56
N GLY A 19 -7.43 -8.51 -0.89
CA GLY A 19 -6.66 -8.95 0.29
C GLY A 19 -7.44 -8.92 1.60
N LYS A 20 -8.38 -7.96 1.74
CA LYS A 20 -9.05 -7.63 3.00
C LYS A 20 -9.70 -8.79 3.75
N PRO A 21 -10.43 -9.73 3.11
CA PRO A 21 -11.12 -10.78 3.85
C PRO A 21 -10.22 -11.72 4.66
N VAL A 22 -8.95 -11.83 4.31
CA VAL A 22 -7.98 -12.75 4.95
C VAL A 22 -6.83 -12.02 5.65
N GLU A 23 -7.00 -10.72 5.91
CA GLU A 23 -6.05 -9.89 6.64
C GLU A 23 -5.74 -10.51 8.02
N GLY A 24 -4.46 -10.52 8.36
CA GLY A 24 -3.94 -11.02 9.63
C GLY A 24 -3.80 -12.54 9.71
N LEU A 25 -4.26 -13.30 8.71
CA LEU A 25 -4.06 -14.74 8.66
C LEU A 25 -2.60 -15.07 8.31
N THR A 26 -2.14 -16.20 8.84
CA THR A 26 -0.88 -16.80 8.41
C THR A 26 -1.01 -17.34 6.98
N ARG A 27 0.11 -17.55 6.31
CA ARG A 27 0.14 -18.16 4.97
C ARG A 27 -0.63 -19.49 4.89
N ASP A 28 -0.48 -20.33 5.90
CA ASP A 28 -1.16 -21.63 5.95
C ASP A 28 -2.68 -21.46 6.10
N GLU A 29 -3.13 -20.55 6.97
CA GLU A 29 -4.56 -20.25 7.16
C GLU A 29 -5.18 -19.66 5.89
N VAL A 30 -4.48 -18.72 5.20
CA VAL A 30 -4.92 -18.21 3.89
C VAL A 30 -5.05 -19.35 2.89
N GLY A 31 -4.05 -20.24 2.81
CA GLY A 31 -4.10 -21.41 1.92
C GLY A 31 -5.26 -22.35 2.23
N ILE A 32 -5.56 -22.59 3.50
CA ILE A 32 -6.70 -23.40 3.94
C ILE A 32 -8.01 -22.73 3.53
N TYR A 33 -8.16 -21.43 3.83
CA TYR A 33 -9.38 -20.69 3.53
C TYR A 33 -9.65 -20.61 2.02
N LEU A 34 -8.65 -20.24 1.22
CA LEU A 34 -8.80 -20.10 -0.22
C LEU A 34 -9.09 -21.43 -0.93
N ARG A 35 -8.53 -22.56 -0.45
CA ARG A 35 -8.91 -23.89 -0.96
C ARG A 35 -10.35 -24.23 -0.60
N ALA A 36 -10.82 -23.92 0.60
CA ALA A 36 -12.18 -24.17 1.02
C ALA A 36 -13.22 -23.42 0.19
N VAL A 37 -12.87 -22.23 -0.30
CA VAL A 37 -13.73 -21.43 -1.22
C VAL A 37 -13.45 -21.71 -2.71
N GLY A 38 -12.58 -22.66 -3.04
CA GLY A 38 -12.26 -23.03 -4.43
C GLY A 38 -11.42 -21.99 -5.19
N GLN A 39 -10.66 -21.13 -4.48
CA GLN A 39 -9.85 -20.04 -5.05
C GLN A 39 -8.35 -20.15 -4.70
N TRP A 40 -7.75 -21.33 -4.80
CA TRP A 40 -6.31 -21.46 -4.63
C TRP A 40 -5.61 -21.90 -5.93
N PRO A 41 -4.71 -21.08 -6.51
CA PRO A 41 -4.40 -19.66 -6.13
C PRO A 41 -5.61 -18.74 -6.32
N GLN A 42 -5.58 -17.57 -5.65
CA GLN A 42 -6.69 -16.60 -5.72
C GLN A 42 -6.92 -16.10 -7.16
N THR A 43 -8.19 -16.02 -7.55
CA THR A 43 -8.59 -15.59 -8.89
C THR A 43 -9.53 -14.40 -8.92
N GLY A 44 -10.05 -13.99 -7.77
CA GLY A 44 -11.02 -12.89 -7.62
C GLY A 44 -11.26 -12.51 -6.18
N PHE A 45 -12.34 -11.78 -5.93
CA PHE A 45 -12.77 -11.44 -4.57
C PHE A 45 -13.13 -12.70 -3.78
N ILE A 46 -12.78 -12.71 -2.51
CA ILE A 46 -12.93 -13.86 -1.62
C ILE A 46 -14.35 -13.92 -1.07
N PRO A 47 -15.11 -15.01 -1.26
CA PRO A 47 -16.42 -15.16 -0.63
C PRO A 47 -16.30 -15.51 0.86
N LEU A 48 -17.33 -15.18 1.64
CA LEU A 48 -17.44 -15.66 3.02
C LEU A 48 -18.04 -17.06 3.07
N LEU A 49 -17.52 -17.87 3.99
CA LEU A 49 -18.10 -19.16 4.38
C LEU A 49 -18.97 -18.97 5.63
N ASP A 50 -20.10 -19.69 5.68
CA ASP A 50 -20.96 -19.69 6.86
C ASP A 50 -20.28 -20.36 8.07
N THR A 51 -19.35 -21.29 7.80
CA THR A 51 -18.54 -21.95 8.82
C THR A 51 -17.09 -21.93 8.39
N LEU A 52 -16.20 -21.49 9.28
CA LEU A 52 -14.77 -21.47 9.01
C LEU A 52 -14.22 -22.88 8.88
N PRO A 53 -13.30 -23.12 7.93
CA PRO A 53 -12.66 -24.41 7.80
C PRO A 53 -11.74 -24.72 9.00
N ALA A 54 -11.56 -25.99 9.29
CA ALA A 54 -10.63 -26.42 10.34
C ALA A 54 -9.22 -25.87 10.05
N GLY A 55 -8.61 -25.24 11.05
CA GLY A 55 -7.30 -24.58 10.90
C GLY A 55 -7.38 -23.07 10.67
N VAL A 56 -8.58 -22.50 10.52
CA VAL A 56 -8.79 -21.03 10.49
C VAL A 56 -9.69 -20.67 11.67
N SER A 57 -9.18 -19.92 12.63
CA SER A 57 -9.89 -19.63 13.87
C SER A 57 -10.80 -18.39 13.80
N HIS A 58 -10.45 -17.42 12.96
CA HIS A 58 -11.20 -16.17 12.80
C HIS A 58 -10.86 -15.53 11.46
N LEU A 59 -11.70 -14.59 11.03
CA LEU A 59 -11.38 -13.59 10.00
C LEU A 59 -11.34 -12.22 10.66
N HIS A 60 -10.67 -11.26 10.03
CA HIS A 60 -10.69 -9.89 10.48
C HIS A 60 -12.13 -9.33 10.51
N GLU A 61 -12.44 -8.42 11.43
CA GLU A 61 -13.80 -7.87 11.60
C GLU A 61 -14.34 -7.14 10.35
N SER A 62 -13.46 -6.67 9.47
CA SER A 62 -13.80 -6.04 8.20
C SER A 62 -14.10 -7.01 7.06
N ALA A 63 -13.77 -8.31 7.19
CA ALA A 63 -13.97 -9.30 6.14
C ALA A 63 -15.39 -9.32 5.54
N PRO A 64 -16.48 -9.19 6.34
CA PRO A 64 -17.84 -9.16 5.80
C PRO A 64 -18.12 -8.00 4.83
N PHE A 65 -17.39 -6.89 4.92
CA PHE A 65 -17.60 -5.71 4.08
C PHE A 65 -16.82 -5.77 2.77
N ALA A 66 -15.79 -6.60 2.69
CA ALA A 66 -14.93 -6.75 1.50
C ALA A 66 -15.10 -8.11 0.79
N ALA A 67 -16.02 -8.95 1.28
CA ALA A 67 -16.27 -10.26 0.69
C ALA A 67 -17.03 -10.17 -0.63
N ALA A 68 -16.77 -11.12 -1.53
CA ALA A 68 -17.41 -11.23 -2.83
C ALA A 68 -18.94 -11.13 -2.74
N GLY A 69 -19.54 -10.24 -3.53
CA GLY A 69 -20.99 -10.01 -3.55
C GLY A 69 -21.56 -9.23 -2.35
N ARG A 70 -20.71 -8.67 -1.48
CA ARG A 70 -21.14 -7.91 -0.29
C ARG A 70 -20.94 -6.40 -0.41
N PHE A 71 -20.42 -5.91 -1.52
CA PHE A 71 -20.15 -4.49 -1.76
C PHE A 71 -20.62 -4.07 -3.16
N ASP A 72 -20.99 -2.80 -3.29
CA ASP A 72 -21.35 -2.10 -4.54
C ASP A 72 -20.40 -0.92 -4.83
N ALA A 73 -19.43 -0.74 -3.97
CA ALA A 73 -18.33 0.21 -4.05
C ALA A 73 -17.10 -0.41 -3.39
N VAL A 74 -15.92 0.06 -3.71
CA VAL A 74 -14.68 -0.31 -3.00
C VAL A 74 -14.91 -0.07 -1.51
N PRO A 75 -14.80 -1.08 -0.65
CA PRO A 75 -15.03 -0.93 0.78
C PRO A 75 -14.06 0.09 1.39
N ARG A 76 -14.53 0.80 2.42
CA ARG A 76 -13.67 1.71 3.17
C ARG A 76 -12.52 0.95 3.81
N ASP A 77 -11.34 1.51 3.67
CA ASP A 77 -10.12 1.00 4.30
C ASP A 77 -9.12 2.14 4.58
N ASP A 78 -8.26 1.98 5.59
CA ASP A 78 -7.26 2.99 5.89
C ASP A 78 -6.12 3.00 4.84
N ASP A 79 -5.81 1.90 4.19
CA ASP A 79 -4.93 1.88 3.01
C ASP A 79 -5.35 2.86 1.91
N LEU A 80 -6.66 3.09 1.78
CA LEU A 80 -7.22 4.01 0.79
C LEU A 80 -7.38 5.41 1.38
N ASP A 81 -7.89 5.51 2.61
CA ASP A 81 -8.11 6.79 3.29
C ASP A 81 -6.85 7.63 3.39
N TRP A 82 -5.73 7.02 3.77
CA TRP A 82 -4.48 7.76 3.92
C TRP A 82 -3.93 8.27 2.59
N THR A 83 -4.04 7.50 1.52
CA THR A 83 -3.63 7.93 0.17
C THR A 83 -4.54 9.04 -0.36
N ILE A 84 -5.85 8.95 -0.10
CA ILE A 84 -6.84 10.00 -0.43
C ILE A 84 -6.54 11.29 0.36
N LEU A 85 -6.24 11.17 1.66
CA LEU A 85 -5.85 12.33 2.47
C LEU A 85 -4.56 12.96 1.95
N GLY A 86 -3.58 12.14 1.52
CA GLY A 86 -2.36 12.61 0.89
C GLY A 86 -2.62 13.45 -0.35
N LEU A 87 -3.57 13.05 -1.20
CA LEU A 87 -4.01 13.86 -2.34
C LEU A 87 -4.56 15.22 -1.89
N HIS A 88 -5.45 15.24 -0.91
CA HIS A 88 -5.97 16.49 -0.34
C HIS A 88 -4.87 17.39 0.21
N LEU A 89 -3.90 16.83 0.91
CA LEU A 89 -2.74 17.56 1.43
C LEU A 89 -1.95 18.24 0.30
N LEU A 90 -1.71 17.52 -0.78
CA LEU A 90 -0.98 18.07 -1.93
C LEU A 90 -1.76 19.15 -2.68
N GLU A 91 -3.08 19.01 -2.80
CA GLU A 91 -3.95 20.04 -3.37
C GLU A 91 -3.97 21.32 -2.53
N THR A 92 -3.89 21.18 -1.21
CA THR A 92 -4.02 22.30 -0.28
C THR A 92 -2.69 23.04 -0.07
N TYR A 93 -1.58 22.29 0.08
CA TYR A 93 -0.28 22.84 0.50
C TYR A 93 0.80 22.76 -0.59
N GLY A 94 0.56 22.00 -1.66
CA GLY A 94 1.52 21.84 -2.73
C GLY A 94 2.89 21.34 -2.26
N ARG A 95 3.94 21.89 -2.88
CA ARG A 95 5.34 21.56 -2.52
C ARG A 95 5.77 22.09 -1.14
N GLY A 96 5.00 23.02 -0.57
CA GLY A 96 5.26 23.60 0.76
C GLY A 96 4.73 22.76 1.92
N LEU A 97 4.14 21.58 1.67
CA LEU A 97 3.59 20.69 2.67
C LEU A 97 4.59 20.39 3.80
N THR A 98 4.18 20.64 5.04
CA THR A 98 4.96 20.36 6.24
C THR A 98 4.35 19.23 7.08
N THR A 99 5.15 18.64 7.97
CA THR A 99 4.66 17.63 8.92
C THR A 99 3.59 18.18 9.86
N GLU A 100 3.67 19.47 10.20
CA GLU A 100 2.67 20.15 11.02
C GLU A 100 1.31 20.28 10.31
N ASP A 101 1.33 20.59 9.00
CA ASP A 101 0.12 20.63 8.18
C ASP A 101 -0.54 19.27 8.11
N ILE A 102 0.25 18.21 7.91
CA ILE A 102 -0.23 16.82 7.90
C ILE A 102 -0.91 16.49 9.23
N GLY A 103 -0.24 16.80 10.35
CA GLY A 103 -0.81 16.55 11.69
C GLY A 103 -2.12 17.30 11.93
N ARG A 104 -2.26 18.53 11.40
CA ARG A 104 -3.49 19.33 11.48
C ARG A 104 -4.62 18.70 10.68
N GLU A 105 -4.36 18.29 9.44
CA GLU A 105 -5.37 17.66 8.58
C GLU A 105 -5.79 16.28 9.08
N TRP A 106 -4.90 15.52 9.74
CA TRP A 106 -5.30 14.30 10.42
C TRP A 106 -6.39 14.55 11.45
N LEU A 107 -6.16 15.55 12.34
CA LEU A 107 -7.12 15.92 13.39
C LEU A 107 -8.45 16.44 12.84
N ASP A 108 -8.41 17.12 11.70
CA ASP A 108 -9.58 17.75 11.10
C ASP A 108 -10.39 16.81 10.21
N ARG A 109 -9.74 15.86 9.51
CA ARG A 109 -10.39 15.11 8.44
C ARG A 109 -10.59 13.64 8.68
N VAL A 110 -9.83 13.02 9.58
CA VAL A 110 -9.90 11.58 9.82
C VAL A 110 -10.45 11.33 11.23
N PRO A 111 -11.55 10.60 11.39
CA PRO A 111 -12.04 10.25 12.72
C PRO A 111 -11.01 9.37 13.47
N PHE A 112 -10.73 9.69 14.73
CA PHE A 112 -9.78 8.92 15.55
C PHE A 112 -10.07 7.41 15.56
N THR A 113 -11.34 7.03 15.60
CA THR A 113 -11.79 5.63 15.61
C THR A 113 -11.45 4.87 14.32
N GLN A 114 -11.13 5.60 13.24
CA GLN A 114 -10.78 5.05 11.93
C GLN A 114 -9.26 5.02 11.69
N THR A 115 -8.46 5.24 12.72
CA THR A 115 -7.00 5.12 12.69
C THR A 115 -6.55 3.88 13.45
N PHE A 116 -5.41 3.31 13.08
CA PHE A 116 -4.89 2.08 13.67
C PHE A 116 -3.42 2.26 14.08
N THR A 117 -2.92 1.36 14.88
CA THR A 117 -1.50 1.15 15.22
C THR A 117 -0.68 2.43 15.41
N ALA A 118 0.33 2.68 14.59
CA ALA A 118 1.24 3.82 14.71
C ALA A 118 0.54 5.15 14.48
N GLU A 119 -0.41 5.21 13.56
CA GLU A 119 -1.22 6.37 13.25
C GLU A 119 -2.11 6.75 14.45
N ARG A 120 -2.78 5.77 15.04
CA ARG A 120 -3.60 6.01 16.25
C ARG A 120 -2.76 6.50 17.43
N ALA A 121 -1.55 5.95 17.60
CA ALA A 121 -0.63 6.40 18.64
C ALA A 121 -0.18 7.85 18.37
N ALA A 122 0.21 8.18 17.15
CA ALA A 122 0.60 9.53 16.77
C ALA A 122 -0.56 10.53 16.87
N TYR A 123 -1.75 10.15 16.44
CA TYR A 123 -2.97 10.95 16.55
C TYR A 123 -3.29 11.29 18.02
N ARG A 124 -3.26 10.28 18.90
CA ARG A 124 -3.39 10.49 20.35
C ARG A 124 -2.35 11.49 20.87
N ASN A 125 -1.11 11.38 20.39
CA ASN A 125 -0.03 12.27 20.78
C ASN A 125 -0.23 13.69 20.27
N LEU A 126 -0.77 13.88 19.07
CA LEU A 126 -1.20 15.18 18.55
C LEU A 126 -2.27 15.83 19.42
N ILE A 127 -3.32 15.09 19.82
CA ILE A 127 -4.37 15.56 20.74
C ILE A 127 -3.77 16.03 22.08
N ARG A 128 -2.68 15.39 22.54
CA ARG A 128 -1.93 15.78 23.75
C ARG A 128 -0.99 16.96 23.53
N GLY A 129 -0.98 17.57 22.35
CA GLY A 129 -0.14 18.72 22.03
C GLY A 129 1.32 18.38 21.72
N LEU A 130 1.66 17.10 21.50
CA LEU A 130 3.00 16.72 21.08
C LEU A 130 3.19 17.07 19.58
N ARG A 131 4.43 17.39 19.23
CA ARG A 131 4.84 17.67 17.84
C ARG A 131 5.78 16.58 17.33
N ALA A 132 5.88 16.44 16.01
CA ALA A 132 6.88 15.58 15.41
C ALA A 132 8.31 16.02 15.82
N PRO A 133 9.26 15.10 16.02
CA PRO A 133 9.11 13.64 15.88
C PRO A 133 8.59 12.94 17.16
N ARG A 134 8.24 13.69 18.21
CA ARG A 134 7.76 13.09 19.47
C ARG A 134 6.41 12.37 19.31
N THR A 135 5.59 12.79 18.36
CA THR A 135 4.35 12.08 18.00
C THR A 135 4.61 10.62 17.59
N ALA A 136 5.71 10.39 16.87
CA ALA A 136 6.11 9.06 16.42
C ALA A 136 6.75 8.19 17.51
N THR A 137 7.32 8.78 18.57
CA THR A 137 8.16 8.06 19.53
C THR A 137 7.53 7.90 20.90
N HIS A 138 6.60 8.80 21.30
CA HIS A 138 5.98 8.76 22.61
C HIS A 138 4.88 7.69 22.66
N ASP A 139 5.08 6.67 23.50
CA ASP A 139 4.15 5.54 23.68
C ASP A 139 3.64 4.95 22.34
N ASN A 140 4.54 4.82 21.37
CA ASN A 140 4.24 4.26 20.04
C ASN A 140 5.12 3.01 19.77
N PRO A 141 4.70 1.83 20.18
CA PRO A 141 5.43 0.59 19.92
C PRO A 141 5.36 0.17 18.44
N TYR A 142 4.44 0.72 17.66
CA TYR A 142 4.13 0.38 16.25
C TYR A 142 4.94 1.16 15.23
N ARG A 143 5.91 1.97 15.64
CA ARG A 143 6.62 2.96 14.83
C ARG A 143 7.45 2.43 13.65
N GLU A 144 7.60 1.12 13.51
CA GLU A 144 8.20 0.46 12.33
C GLU A 144 7.20 -0.44 11.59
N TRP A 145 5.89 -0.33 11.87
CA TRP A 145 4.86 -1.06 11.16
C TRP A 145 4.53 -0.38 9.83
N ILE A 146 3.72 -1.07 8.98
CA ILE A 146 3.53 -0.74 7.57
C ILE A 146 2.77 0.57 7.30
N GLY A 147 2.10 1.15 8.28
CA GLY A 147 1.16 2.25 8.09
C GLY A 147 1.70 3.48 7.34
N ALA A 148 3.01 3.78 7.42
CA ALA A 148 3.57 4.84 6.58
C ALA A 148 3.83 4.38 5.14
N LEU A 149 4.17 3.11 4.91
CA LEU A 149 4.37 2.57 3.57
C LEU A 149 3.08 2.63 2.75
N ILE A 150 1.95 2.24 3.34
CA ILE A 150 0.66 2.14 2.63
C ILE A 150 0.08 3.48 2.17
N ARG A 151 0.51 4.61 2.71
CA ARG A 151 -0.10 5.92 2.45
C ARG A 151 0.69 6.84 1.52
N THR A 152 1.92 6.46 1.19
CA THR A 152 2.85 7.36 0.51
C THR A 152 2.93 7.20 -1.01
N ASP A 153 2.13 6.34 -1.59
CA ASP A 153 2.01 6.14 -3.03
C ASP A 153 1.71 7.46 -3.75
N ILE A 154 0.84 8.28 -3.19
CA ILE A 154 0.44 9.57 -3.77
C ILE A 154 1.61 10.51 -4.03
N TYR A 155 2.64 10.48 -3.17
CA TYR A 155 3.85 11.27 -3.37
C TYR A 155 4.67 10.77 -4.57
N GLY A 156 4.58 9.48 -4.86
CA GLY A 156 5.11 8.89 -6.10
C GLY A 156 4.30 9.29 -7.32
N TYR A 157 2.97 9.29 -7.22
CA TYR A 157 2.07 9.61 -8.33
C TYR A 157 2.28 11.01 -8.88
N VAL A 158 2.65 11.96 -8.04
CA VAL A 158 2.87 13.36 -8.44
C VAL A 158 4.32 13.68 -8.82
N GLN A 159 5.23 12.70 -8.72
CA GLN A 159 6.67 12.83 -9.02
C GLN A 159 7.16 11.71 -9.98
N PRO A 160 6.52 11.49 -11.14
CA PRO A 160 6.90 10.40 -12.04
C PRO A 160 8.34 10.55 -12.52
N GLY A 161 9.13 9.47 -12.35
CA GLY A 161 10.55 9.44 -12.73
C GLY A 161 11.49 10.18 -11.78
N ASP A 162 10.98 10.71 -10.65
CA ASP A 162 11.83 11.31 -9.61
C ASP A 162 11.66 10.60 -8.24
N PRO A 163 12.29 9.42 -8.08
CA PRO A 163 12.24 8.66 -6.83
C PRO A 163 12.70 9.44 -5.60
N ARG A 164 13.66 10.40 -5.80
CA ARG A 164 14.21 11.17 -4.69
C ARG A 164 13.25 12.26 -4.21
N ALA A 165 12.61 12.97 -5.12
CA ALA A 165 11.59 13.95 -4.76
C ALA A 165 10.40 13.27 -4.08
N ALA A 166 9.91 12.15 -4.61
CA ALA A 166 8.86 11.34 -3.99
C ALA A 166 9.23 10.90 -2.58
N ALA A 167 10.43 10.33 -2.39
CA ALA A 167 10.92 9.89 -1.08
C ALA A 167 11.05 11.03 -0.07
N LYS A 168 11.45 12.22 -0.51
CA LYS A 168 11.54 13.41 0.36
C LYS A 168 10.15 13.82 0.88
N MET A 169 9.14 13.80 0.03
CA MET A 169 7.76 14.10 0.45
C MET A 169 7.23 13.03 1.40
N ALA A 170 7.48 11.76 1.10
CA ALA A 170 7.13 10.64 1.97
C ALA A 170 7.82 10.72 3.34
N LEU A 171 9.08 11.18 3.40
CA LEU A 171 9.78 11.44 4.67
C LEU A 171 9.05 12.49 5.50
N THR A 172 8.64 13.61 4.88
CA THR A 172 7.89 14.69 5.56
C THR A 172 6.60 14.16 6.19
N ASP A 173 5.93 13.22 5.54
CA ASP A 173 4.73 12.57 6.08
C ASP A 173 5.07 11.55 7.17
N ALA A 174 5.99 10.65 6.90
CA ALA A 174 6.23 9.48 7.74
C ALA A 174 6.76 9.84 9.14
N VAL A 175 7.54 10.92 9.28
CA VAL A 175 8.11 11.34 10.57
C VAL A 175 7.05 11.75 11.60
N LEU A 176 5.81 11.96 11.19
CA LEU A 176 4.71 12.24 12.10
C LEU A 176 4.37 11.04 12.99
N SER A 177 4.49 9.80 12.46
CA SER A 177 4.02 8.59 13.14
C SER A 177 5.03 7.45 13.19
N HIS A 178 6.09 7.49 12.38
CA HIS A 178 7.03 6.37 12.23
C HIS A 178 8.50 6.77 12.47
N THR A 179 9.34 5.74 12.60
CA THR A 179 10.80 5.86 12.72
C THR A 179 11.48 4.75 11.93
N ALA A 180 12.79 4.88 11.71
CA ALA A 180 13.66 3.83 11.13
C ALA A 180 13.02 3.13 9.91
N ASN A 181 12.86 1.79 9.93
CA ASN A 181 12.34 1.07 8.76
C ASN A 181 10.89 1.43 8.40
N GLY A 182 10.08 1.96 9.32
CA GLY A 182 8.76 2.50 8.99
C GLY A 182 8.86 3.72 8.07
N ILE A 183 9.79 4.65 8.35
CA ILE A 183 10.09 5.79 7.45
C ILE A 183 10.71 5.30 6.14
N TYR A 184 11.66 4.37 6.21
CA TYR A 184 12.32 3.87 5.00
C TYR A 184 11.36 3.15 4.07
N GLY A 185 10.35 2.43 4.62
CA GLY A 185 9.28 1.82 3.85
C GLY A 185 8.41 2.83 3.12
N ALA A 186 8.07 3.94 3.79
CA ALA A 186 7.33 5.05 3.17
C ALA A 186 8.13 5.67 2.00
N MET A 187 9.41 5.96 2.22
CA MET A 187 10.29 6.49 1.18
C MET A 187 10.43 5.53 -0.01
N TRP A 188 10.58 4.24 0.28
CA TRP A 188 10.67 3.18 -0.72
C TRP A 188 9.38 3.05 -1.54
N SER A 189 8.21 3.05 -0.90
CA SER A 189 6.91 2.95 -1.57
C SER A 189 6.66 4.13 -2.51
N ALA A 190 6.91 5.36 -2.03
CA ALA A 190 6.78 6.56 -2.87
C ALA A 190 7.73 6.53 -4.07
N ALA A 191 9.00 6.15 -3.86
CA ALA A 191 10.00 6.04 -4.92
C ALA A 191 9.64 4.94 -5.93
N LEU A 192 9.11 3.79 -5.46
CA LEU A 192 8.65 2.68 -6.28
C LEU A 192 7.51 3.11 -7.22
N ASN A 193 6.52 3.82 -6.70
CA ASN A 193 5.41 4.33 -7.49
C ASN A 193 5.83 5.43 -8.47
N ALA A 194 6.76 6.31 -8.09
CA ALA A 194 7.30 7.33 -8.97
C ALA A 194 7.98 6.73 -10.20
N GLU A 195 8.81 5.71 -10.00
CA GLU A 195 9.50 5.04 -11.09
C GLU A 195 8.57 4.14 -11.90
N ALA A 196 7.62 3.47 -11.26
CA ALA A 196 6.64 2.61 -11.96
C ALA A 196 5.82 3.38 -13.01
N LEU A 197 5.56 4.68 -12.79
CA LEU A 197 4.84 5.51 -13.77
C LEU A 197 5.61 5.77 -15.06
N VAL A 198 6.92 5.54 -15.09
CA VAL A 198 7.77 5.78 -16.28
C VAL A 198 8.48 4.50 -16.76
N SER A 199 8.52 3.47 -15.95
CA SER A 199 9.10 2.16 -16.28
C SER A 199 8.08 1.23 -16.96
N THR A 200 8.57 0.09 -17.47
CA THR A 200 7.75 -1.03 -17.97
C THR A 200 8.00 -2.32 -17.20
N GLU A 201 9.16 -2.41 -16.55
CA GLU A 201 9.58 -3.60 -15.82
C GLU A 201 9.60 -3.35 -14.31
N PRO A 202 9.01 -4.22 -13.49
CA PRO A 202 8.97 -4.03 -12.04
C PRO A 202 10.35 -4.04 -11.40
N ILE A 203 11.33 -4.76 -11.97
CA ILE A 203 12.69 -4.83 -11.44
C ILE A 203 13.39 -3.46 -11.49
N ASP A 204 13.14 -2.66 -12.52
CA ASP A 204 13.75 -1.34 -12.65
C ASP A 204 13.16 -0.36 -11.63
N ALA A 205 11.84 -0.39 -11.45
CA ALA A 205 11.17 0.39 -10.41
C ALA A 205 11.65 0.02 -8.99
N LEU A 206 11.84 -1.27 -8.71
CA LEU A 206 12.36 -1.75 -7.43
C LEU A 206 13.84 -1.35 -7.21
N ARG A 207 14.67 -1.39 -8.25
CA ARG A 207 16.06 -0.90 -8.17
C ARG A 207 16.12 0.59 -7.88
N ALA A 208 15.31 1.39 -8.57
CA ALA A 208 15.21 2.82 -8.34
C ALA A 208 14.74 3.13 -6.90
N ALA A 209 13.70 2.44 -6.43
CA ALA A 209 13.19 2.58 -5.06
C ALA A 209 14.24 2.23 -3.99
N LEU A 210 15.12 1.28 -4.26
CA LEU A 210 16.17 0.91 -3.32
C LEU A 210 17.23 2.01 -3.14
N THR A 211 17.40 2.90 -4.12
CA THR A 211 18.41 3.98 -4.05
C THR A 211 18.14 5.02 -2.98
N VAL A 212 16.89 5.14 -2.50
CA VAL A 212 16.50 6.10 -1.45
C VAL A 212 16.49 5.48 -0.05
N VAL A 213 16.70 4.18 0.05
CA VAL A 213 16.70 3.44 1.33
C VAL A 213 18.13 3.41 1.90
N PRO A 214 18.35 3.73 3.19
CA PRO A 214 19.68 3.67 3.80
C PRO A 214 20.33 2.27 3.68
N PRO A 215 21.55 2.16 3.11
CA PRO A 215 22.16 0.89 2.74
C PRO A 215 22.42 -0.10 3.90
N ARG A 216 22.46 0.40 5.15
CA ARG A 216 22.67 -0.41 6.36
C ARG A 216 21.37 -0.72 7.10
N SER A 217 20.21 -0.45 6.49
CA SER A 217 18.92 -0.76 7.08
C SER A 217 18.51 -2.22 6.80
N ARG A 218 17.63 -2.75 7.66
CA ARG A 218 17.06 -4.10 7.48
C ARG A 218 16.19 -4.16 6.21
N LEU A 219 15.46 -3.09 5.92
CA LEU A 219 14.67 -2.98 4.69
C LEU A 219 15.58 -3.07 3.45
N TYR A 220 16.68 -2.32 3.41
CA TYR A 220 17.62 -2.38 2.29
C TYR A 220 18.14 -3.80 2.09
N THR A 221 18.58 -4.45 3.17
CA THR A 221 19.14 -5.81 3.10
C THR A 221 18.14 -6.79 2.52
N SER A 222 16.88 -6.74 2.95
CA SER A 222 15.84 -7.65 2.43
C SER A 222 15.51 -7.38 0.96
N GLN A 223 15.38 -6.12 0.57
CA GLN A 223 15.08 -5.73 -0.82
C GLN A 223 16.25 -6.08 -1.77
N ALA A 224 17.48 -5.81 -1.36
CA ALA A 224 18.66 -6.16 -2.14
C ALA A 224 18.81 -7.68 -2.34
N GLU A 225 18.42 -8.51 -1.35
CA GLU A 225 18.45 -9.97 -1.51
C GLU A 225 17.40 -10.44 -2.52
N LEU A 226 16.16 -9.89 -2.47
CA LEU A 226 15.11 -10.24 -3.44
C LEU A 226 15.52 -9.91 -4.88
N LEU A 227 16.13 -8.73 -5.10
CA LEU A 227 16.66 -8.38 -6.43
C LEU A 227 17.74 -9.37 -6.89
N ARG A 228 18.67 -9.76 -6.00
CA ARG A 228 19.70 -10.78 -6.31
C ARG A 228 19.08 -12.16 -6.59
N MET A 229 18.02 -12.54 -5.87
CA MET A 229 17.31 -13.80 -6.12
C MET A 229 16.63 -13.78 -7.48
N ALA A 230 16.03 -12.68 -7.88
CA ALA A 230 15.43 -12.51 -9.20
C ALA A 230 16.50 -12.60 -10.32
N GLU A 231 17.63 -11.90 -10.16
CA GLU A 231 18.76 -11.95 -11.11
C GLU A 231 19.37 -13.36 -11.28
N ARG A 232 19.31 -14.18 -10.22
CA ARG A 232 19.78 -15.58 -10.25
C ARG A 232 18.73 -16.56 -10.74
N GLY A 233 17.53 -16.12 -11.09
CA GLY A 233 16.44 -16.98 -11.57
C GLY A 233 15.85 -17.88 -10.47
N ALA A 234 15.83 -17.42 -9.22
CA ALA A 234 15.21 -18.18 -8.14
C ALA A 234 13.71 -18.39 -8.41
N THR A 235 13.16 -19.52 -8.00
CA THR A 235 11.72 -19.80 -8.12
C THR A 235 10.92 -19.04 -7.06
N GLY A 236 9.66 -18.72 -7.35
CA GLY A 236 8.77 -18.06 -6.38
C GLY A 236 8.62 -18.85 -5.06
N GLU A 237 8.66 -20.20 -5.12
CA GLU A 237 8.64 -21.05 -3.93
C GLU A 237 9.91 -20.88 -3.08
N THR A 238 11.08 -20.75 -3.71
CA THR A 238 12.35 -20.50 -3.00
C THR A 238 12.31 -19.13 -2.31
N VAL A 239 11.79 -18.12 -2.99
CA VAL A 239 11.64 -16.77 -2.44
C VAL A 239 10.68 -16.76 -1.26
N GLN A 240 9.52 -17.42 -1.39
CA GLN A 240 8.55 -17.49 -0.31
C GLN A 240 9.13 -18.19 0.93
N ARG A 241 9.85 -19.31 0.75
CA ARG A 241 10.55 -19.97 1.86
C ARG A 241 11.58 -19.07 2.52
N TRP A 242 12.31 -18.29 1.74
CA TRP A 242 13.26 -17.31 2.27
C TRP A 242 12.55 -16.22 3.10
N ILE A 243 11.45 -15.67 2.61
CA ILE A 243 10.65 -14.70 3.36
C ILE A 243 10.17 -15.29 4.69
N ASP A 244 9.68 -16.52 4.68
CA ASP A 244 9.17 -17.19 5.88
C ASP A 244 10.29 -17.50 6.89
N SER A 245 11.49 -17.94 6.43
CA SER A 245 12.63 -18.25 7.31
C SER A 245 13.33 -17.01 7.87
N GLU A 246 13.61 -16.03 7.01
CA GLU A 246 14.45 -14.88 7.40
C GLU A 246 13.62 -13.73 8.00
N LEU A 247 12.38 -13.57 7.55
CA LEU A 247 11.52 -12.44 7.94
C LEU A 247 10.28 -12.86 8.74
N GLY A 248 10.10 -14.16 9.00
CA GLY A 248 8.97 -14.69 9.76
C GLY A 248 8.96 -14.30 11.25
N HIS A 249 10.08 -13.84 11.79
CA HIS A 249 10.18 -13.37 13.17
C HIS A 249 9.58 -11.96 13.39
N TYR A 250 9.33 -11.18 12.32
CA TYR A 250 8.64 -9.90 12.42
C TYR A 250 7.15 -10.08 12.68
N ASN A 251 6.56 -9.12 13.40
CA ASN A 251 5.11 -9.04 13.51
C ASN A 251 4.47 -8.98 12.11
N TRP A 252 3.26 -9.55 11.96
CA TRP A 252 2.57 -9.64 10.68
C TRP A 252 2.32 -8.28 10.00
N VAL A 253 2.28 -7.17 10.76
CA VAL A 253 2.10 -5.79 10.27
C VAL A 253 3.43 -5.05 10.07
N HIS A 254 4.58 -5.68 10.29
CA HIS A 254 5.87 -4.97 10.21
C HIS A 254 6.24 -4.60 8.77
N THR A 255 6.84 -3.43 8.59
CA THR A 255 7.22 -2.91 7.25
C THR A 255 8.15 -3.85 6.48
N VAL A 256 9.16 -4.45 7.12
CA VAL A 256 10.23 -5.17 6.42
C VAL A 256 9.73 -6.45 5.74
N ASN A 257 8.94 -7.28 6.43
CA ASN A 257 8.40 -8.51 5.85
C ASN A 257 7.33 -8.23 4.78
N ASN A 258 6.46 -7.24 4.99
CA ASN A 258 5.44 -6.87 4.02
C ASN A 258 6.03 -6.21 2.76
N ALA A 259 7.02 -5.34 2.89
CA ALA A 259 7.74 -4.82 1.73
C ALA A 259 8.43 -5.93 0.92
N ALA A 260 8.93 -6.97 1.59
CA ALA A 260 9.49 -8.13 0.90
C ALA A 260 8.43 -8.92 0.11
N ILE A 261 7.21 -9.08 0.67
CA ILE A 261 6.08 -9.70 -0.02
C ILE A 261 5.69 -8.88 -1.25
N ILE A 262 5.58 -7.55 -1.12
CA ILE A 262 5.27 -6.65 -2.25
C ILE A 262 6.27 -6.82 -3.37
N ALA A 263 7.58 -6.76 -3.08
CA ALA A 263 8.63 -6.92 -4.09
C ALA A 263 8.60 -8.31 -4.73
N ALA A 264 8.40 -9.38 -3.93
CA ALA A 264 8.28 -10.73 -4.45
C ALA A 264 7.06 -10.89 -5.37
N ALA A 265 5.90 -10.36 -5.00
CA ALA A 265 4.68 -10.42 -5.80
C ALA A 265 4.85 -9.72 -7.16
N LEU A 266 5.53 -8.57 -7.18
CA LEU A 266 5.83 -7.84 -8.42
C LEU A 266 6.83 -8.58 -9.31
N LEU A 267 7.89 -9.16 -8.74
CA LEU A 267 8.96 -9.84 -9.50
C LEU A 267 8.54 -11.21 -10.03
N TRP A 268 7.73 -11.97 -9.30
CA TRP A 268 7.31 -13.33 -9.67
C TRP A 268 5.85 -13.42 -10.16
N GLY A 269 5.18 -12.27 -10.28
CA GLY A 269 3.81 -12.17 -10.84
C GLY A 269 3.74 -12.32 -12.36
N GLU A 270 4.89 -12.37 -13.06
CA GLU A 270 5.01 -12.62 -14.52
C GLU A 270 4.19 -11.64 -15.36
N GLY A 271 4.02 -10.40 -14.92
CA GLY A 271 3.26 -9.38 -15.66
C GLY A 271 1.73 -9.63 -15.69
N ASP A 272 1.22 -10.48 -14.80
CA ASP A 272 -0.22 -10.72 -14.62
C ASP A 272 -0.73 -10.09 -13.32
N PHE A 273 -1.77 -9.24 -13.42
CA PHE A 273 -2.36 -8.54 -12.28
C PHE A 273 -2.87 -9.52 -11.22
N VAL A 274 -3.68 -10.50 -11.64
CA VAL A 274 -4.33 -11.43 -10.70
C VAL A 274 -3.30 -12.31 -10.02
N ARG A 275 -2.32 -12.78 -10.77
CA ARG A 275 -1.21 -13.57 -10.23
C ARG A 275 -0.38 -12.78 -9.21
N SER A 276 -0.06 -11.51 -9.52
CA SER A 276 0.69 -10.65 -8.59
C SER A 276 -0.09 -10.44 -7.28
N ILE A 277 -1.38 -10.14 -7.36
CA ILE A 277 -2.24 -10.03 -6.16
C ILE A 277 -2.33 -11.37 -5.43
N ALA A 278 -2.52 -12.48 -6.15
CA ALA A 278 -2.61 -13.82 -5.54
C ALA A 278 -1.31 -14.23 -4.80
N LEU A 279 -0.15 -13.80 -5.27
CA LEU A 279 1.13 -14.03 -4.58
C LEU A 279 1.22 -13.20 -3.29
N ALA A 280 0.80 -11.93 -3.33
CA ALA A 280 0.78 -11.06 -2.14
C ALA A 280 -0.18 -11.61 -1.08
N VAL A 281 -1.43 -11.89 -1.45
CA VAL A 281 -2.45 -12.43 -0.54
C VAL A 281 -2.07 -13.83 -0.04
N GLY A 282 -1.58 -14.69 -0.93
CA GLY A 282 -1.15 -16.06 -0.59
C GLY A 282 0.02 -16.13 0.38
N ALA A 283 0.77 -15.04 0.57
CA ALA A 283 1.83 -14.94 1.57
C ALA A 283 1.30 -14.72 3.00
N GLY A 284 0.02 -14.39 3.15
CA GLY A 284 -0.58 -14.06 4.44
C GLY A 284 -0.08 -12.74 5.01
N ARG A 285 -0.21 -12.54 6.31
CA ARG A 285 0.16 -11.33 7.05
C ARG A 285 -0.79 -10.16 6.73
N ASP A 286 -0.26 -9.02 6.33
CA ASP A 286 -1.02 -7.80 6.01
C ASP A 286 -1.45 -7.81 4.54
N THR A 287 -2.43 -8.66 4.24
CA THR A 287 -2.78 -9.05 2.88
C THR A 287 -3.45 -7.95 2.07
N ASP A 288 -4.23 -7.11 2.69
CA ASP A 288 -4.89 -5.96 2.05
C ASP A 288 -3.89 -4.84 1.73
N SER A 289 -3.02 -4.51 2.68
CA SER A 289 -1.95 -3.53 2.50
C SER A 289 -0.95 -3.94 1.41
N THR A 290 -0.51 -5.20 1.44
CA THR A 290 0.44 -5.70 0.43
C THR A 290 -0.19 -5.78 -0.95
N ALA A 291 -1.43 -6.27 -1.05
CA ALA A 291 -2.16 -6.35 -2.32
C ALA A 291 -2.54 -4.96 -2.85
N ALA A 292 -2.90 -3.99 -1.98
CA ALA A 292 -3.11 -2.60 -2.37
C ALA A 292 -1.87 -2.00 -3.04
N THR A 293 -0.71 -2.15 -2.40
CA THR A 293 0.55 -1.60 -2.94
C THR A 293 0.99 -2.32 -4.22
N VAL A 294 0.86 -3.66 -4.28
CA VAL A 294 1.12 -4.42 -5.52
C VAL A 294 0.20 -3.95 -6.64
N GLY A 295 -1.09 -3.80 -6.38
CA GLY A 295 -2.06 -3.32 -7.36
C GLY A 295 -1.76 -1.90 -7.85
N SER A 296 -1.38 -1.00 -6.92
CA SER A 296 -0.94 0.37 -7.21
C SER A 296 0.24 0.40 -8.19
N VAL A 297 1.32 -0.30 -7.85
CA VAL A 297 2.53 -0.35 -8.67
C VAL A 297 2.26 -1.03 -10.01
N PHE A 298 1.49 -2.12 -10.03
CA PHE A 298 1.12 -2.81 -11.27
C PHE A 298 0.34 -1.89 -12.22
N GLY A 299 -0.67 -1.18 -11.69
CA GLY A 299 -1.44 -0.22 -12.46
C GLY A 299 -0.62 0.97 -12.95
N ALA A 300 0.36 1.43 -12.16
CA ALA A 300 1.32 2.46 -12.56
C ALA A 300 2.24 1.99 -13.71
N LEU A 301 2.70 0.75 -13.68
CA LEU A 301 3.53 0.15 -14.72
C LEU A 301 2.77 -0.06 -16.05
N HIS A 302 1.55 -0.61 -15.98
CA HIS A 302 0.87 -1.17 -17.14
C HIS A 302 -0.40 -0.40 -17.55
N GLY A 303 -0.88 0.54 -16.72
CA GLY A 303 -2.06 1.36 -17.00
C GLY A 303 -3.37 0.71 -16.58
N VAL A 304 -4.47 1.45 -16.79
CA VAL A 304 -5.80 1.07 -16.29
C VAL A 304 -6.36 -0.19 -16.96
N ASP A 305 -6.04 -0.42 -18.24
CA ASP A 305 -6.54 -1.57 -19.00
C ASP A 305 -5.91 -2.91 -18.54
N ALA A 306 -4.83 -2.85 -17.77
CA ALA A 306 -4.20 -4.04 -17.21
C ALA A 306 -4.91 -4.58 -15.95
N VAL A 307 -5.83 -3.79 -15.36
CA VAL A 307 -6.69 -4.26 -14.26
C VAL A 307 -7.94 -4.93 -14.86
N PRO A 308 -8.19 -6.23 -14.61
CA PRO A 308 -9.28 -6.95 -15.29
C PRO A 308 -10.66 -6.35 -14.98
N GLY A 309 -11.45 -6.05 -16.01
CA GLY A 309 -12.78 -5.43 -15.92
C GLY A 309 -13.73 -6.17 -14.96
N ARG A 310 -13.68 -7.52 -14.95
CA ARG A 310 -14.46 -8.35 -14.01
C ARG A 310 -14.19 -8.08 -12.52
N LEU A 311 -13.04 -7.48 -12.19
CA LEU A 311 -12.69 -7.06 -10.82
C LEU A 311 -13.07 -5.58 -10.58
N VAL A 312 -13.28 -4.82 -11.64
CA VAL A 312 -13.70 -3.41 -11.54
C VAL A 312 -15.21 -3.28 -11.42
N GLU A 313 -15.96 -4.01 -12.26
CA GLU A 313 -17.41 -3.94 -12.35
C GLU A 313 -18.14 -4.05 -11.00
N PRO A 314 -17.78 -4.98 -10.08
CA PRO A 314 -18.46 -5.10 -8.78
C PRO A 314 -18.27 -3.90 -7.86
N THR A 315 -17.22 -3.07 -8.10
CA THR A 315 -16.91 -1.89 -7.29
C THR A 315 -17.59 -0.61 -7.81
N GLY A 316 -18.16 -0.65 -9.01
CA GLY A 316 -18.71 0.53 -9.69
C GLY A 316 -17.68 1.66 -9.92
N GLY A 317 -16.38 1.42 -9.66
CA GLY A 317 -15.34 2.44 -9.71
C GLY A 317 -15.48 3.55 -8.65
N VAL A 318 -16.27 3.30 -7.59
CA VAL A 318 -16.55 4.22 -6.48
C VAL A 318 -15.82 3.74 -5.23
N VAL A 319 -15.23 4.67 -4.46
CA VAL A 319 -14.46 4.38 -3.26
C VAL A 319 -15.17 4.93 -2.02
N ARG A 320 -15.37 4.09 -1.01
CA ARG A 320 -15.82 4.52 0.31
C ARG A 320 -14.64 5.04 1.10
N SER A 321 -14.82 6.16 1.79
CA SER A 321 -13.73 6.78 2.56
C SER A 321 -14.27 7.41 3.84
N ALA A 322 -13.47 7.33 4.92
CA ALA A 322 -13.71 8.04 6.17
C ALA A 322 -13.12 9.46 6.17
N VAL A 323 -12.35 9.83 5.15
CA VAL A 323 -11.80 11.18 5.00
C VAL A 323 -12.94 12.17 4.71
N ARG A 324 -13.08 13.20 5.55
CA ARG A 324 -14.14 14.18 5.42
C ARG A 324 -14.15 14.83 4.03
N GLY A 325 -15.25 14.69 3.31
CA GLY A 325 -15.46 15.24 1.96
C GLY A 325 -15.10 14.30 0.82
N PHE A 326 -14.70 13.04 1.11
CA PHE A 326 -14.23 12.09 0.09
C PHE A 326 -15.04 10.78 0.04
N ASP A 327 -16.05 10.58 0.89
CA ASP A 327 -16.88 9.37 0.79
C ASP A 327 -17.59 9.30 -0.56
N ARG A 328 -17.55 8.11 -1.20
CA ARG A 328 -18.10 7.82 -2.53
C ARG A 328 -17.45 8.60 -3.68
N ILE A 329 -16.18 8.98 -3.54
CA ILE A 329 -15.38 9.52 -4.64
C ILE A 329 -15.11 8.44 -5.70
N THR A 330 -15.06 8.83 -6.98
CA THR A 330 -14.73 7.89 -8.04
C THR A 330 -13.22 7.77 -8.27
N VAL A 331 -12.76 6.60 -8.70
CA VAL A 331 -11.35 6.38 -9.12
C VAL A 331 -10.97 7.36 -10.23
N THR A 332 -11.89 7.64 -11.16
CA THR A 332 -11.67 8.60 -12.24
C THR A 332 -11.42 10.01 -11.71
N GLU A 333 -12.19 10.43 -10.70
CA GLU A 333 -11.99 11.73 -10.06
C GLU A 333 -10.67 11.80 -9.29
N LEU A 334 -10.33 10.75 -8.51
CA LEU A 334 -9.04 10.66 -7.83
C LEU A 334 -7.86 10.79 -8.81
N ALA A 335 -7.92 10.07 -9.93
CA ALA A 335 -6.89 10.11 -10.96
C ALA A 335 -6.78 11.49 -11.63
N ALA A 336 -7.92 12.12 -11.96
CA ALA A 336 -7.94 13.45 -12.57
C ALA A 336 -7.38 14.53 -11.62
N ARG A 337 -7.73 14.49 -10.35
CA ARG A 337 -7.22 15.40 -9.32
C ARG A 337 -5.72 15.19 -9.10
N THR A 338 -5.26 13.95 -9.06
CA THR A 338 -3.83 13.62 -8.98
C THR A 338 -3.04 14.16 -10.17
N GLU A 339 -3.58 14.03 -11.39
CA GLU A 339 -2.96 14.57 -12.60
C GLU A 339 -2.88 16.10 -12.56
N ALA A 340 -3.91 16.77 -12.05
CA ALA A 340 -3.88 18.24 -11.89
C ALA A 340 -2.77 18.69 -10.94
N VAL A 341 -2.61 18.02 -9.79
CA VAL A 341 -1.50 18.29 -8.85
C VAL A 341 -0.15 18.03 -9.51
N ARG A 342 0.00 16.91 -10.22
CA ARG A 342 1.25 16.56 -10.93
C ARG A 342 1.67 17.64 -11.92
N ILE A 343 0.72 18.13 -12.74
CA ILE A 343 0.97 19.21 -13.72
C ILE A 343 1.44 20.48 -13.01
N THR A 344 0.81 20.85 -11.91
CA THR A 344 1.26 22.02 -11.11
C THR A 344 2.70 21.83 -10.62
N PHE A 345 3.03 20.62 -10.18
CA PHE A 345 4.39 20.29 -9.71
C PHE A 345 5.44 20.36 -10.83
N GLU A 346 5.10 19.99 -12.06
CA GLU A 346 6.02 20.14 -13.20
C GLU A 346 6.29 21.61 -13.54
N GLN A 347 5.29 22.48 -13.42
CA GLN A 347 5.40 23.91 -13.74
C GLN A 347 6.20 24.69 -12.69
N ASP A 348 6.22 24.23 -11.45
CA ASP A 348 6.93 24.88 -10.33
C ASP A 348 8.43 24.53 -10.26
N VAL A 349 8.97 23.76 -11.19
CA VAL A 349 10.42 23.49 -11.25
C VAL A 349 11.12 24.69 -11.87
N PRO A 350 12.00 25.41 -11.14
CA PRO A 350 12.80 26.50 -11.73
C PRO A 350 13.67 25.93 -12.85
N ALA A 351 13.70 26.62 -13.98
CA ALA A 351 14.53 26.30 -15.15
C ALA A 351 16.02 26.26 -14.82
#